data_64105b3e744964300c12170c11ff50fe
#
_entry.id   64105b3e744964300c12170c11ff50fe
#
_cell.length_a   1.000
_cell.length_b   1.000
_cell.length_c   1.000
_cell.angle_alpha   90.00
_cell.angle_beta   90.00
_cell.angle_gamma   90.00
#
_symmetry.space_group_name_H-M   'P 1'
#
loop_
_entity.id
_entity.type
_entity.pdbx_description
1 polymer ?
#
loop_
_entity_poly.entity_id
_entity_poly.type
_entity_poly.pdbx_seq_one_letter_code
_entity_poly.pdbx_strand_id
1 'polypeptide(L)'
;MINKVKLENLSYYYRDKKAVDDISLSLHSGKFLTILGPSGCGKTTVLKLIGGYLSPAKGSIFIDNIDVTSTDACSRKIGMVFQNYALFPHLTARKNIAFPLEIRRLPKNECIKKVDAISELIGLSQKELERNPSELSGGQQQRVALARALVFEPHLLLLDEPLANLDKELRTKLRSELRRLQKDIKITTIMVTHDHEDALSNSDFIGVMNQGKLIQINDPKIIYDNPHSVFVANFLGETNIIPANLLNISRSAMAHIRPEKIKIENYASECNWQKKGTVTAITFMGADFLIELITNEGAQLKILSRNPPLFSVGSTITMGIDIESVWLIPDTLKDL
;
A
#
# COMPACT_ATOMS: atom_id res chain seq x y z
N MET A 1 23.17 -3.29 5.23
CA MET A 1 22.38 -3.11 3.98
C MET A 1 22.47 -1.65 3.58
N ILE A 2 22.63 -1.34 2.27
CA ILE A 2 22.77 0.03 1.80
C ILE A 2 21.37 0.66 1.65
N ASN A 3 21.17 1.83 2.23
CA ASN A 3 19.95 2.61 2.05
C ASN A 3 19.88 3.11 0.60
N LYS A 4 18.81 2.77 -0.12
CA LYS A 4 18.56 3.26 -1.47
C LYS A 4 17.93 4.64 -1.49
N VAL A 5 16.95 4.83 -0.60
CA VAL A 5 16.26 6.12 -0.40
C VAL A 5 16.25 6.44 1.08
N LYS A 6 16.58 7.67 1.44
CA LYS A 6 16.45 8.20 2.80
C LYS A 6 15.80 9.57 2.74
N LEU A 7 14.78 9.77 3.52
CA LEU A 7 14.13 11.07 3.74
C LEU A 7 14.43 11.50 5.17
N GLU A 8 14.81 12.73 5.36
CA GLU A 8 15.11 13.32 6.67
C GLU A 8 14.28 14.58 6.91
N ASN A 9 13.36 14.53 7.86
CA ASN A 9 12.52 15.64 8.34
C ASN A 9 11.82 16.41 7.22
N LEU A 10 11.32 15.66 6.20
CA LEU A 10 10.79 16.20 4.96
C LEU A 10 9.46 16.91 5.21
N SER A 11 9.38 18.20 4.84
CA SER A 11 8.13 18.97 4.93
C SER A 11 7.86 19.75 3.66
N TYR A 12 6.56 19.86 3.31
CA TYR A 12 6.12 20.60 2.13
C TYR A 12 4.76 21.25 2.34
N TYR A 13 4.57 22.43 1.77
CA TYR A 13 3.36 23.24 1.88
C TYR A 13 2.81 23.56 0.49
N TYR A 14 1.49 23.39 0.31
CA TYR A 14 0.77 24.03 -0.77
C TYR A 14 0.12 25.30 -0.23
N ARG A 15 0.69 26.45 -0.55
CA ARG A 15 0.33 27.74 0.08
C ARG A 15 0.41 27.59 1.62
N ASP A 16 -0.72 27.74 2.33
CA ASP A 16 -0.80 27.66 3.79
C ASP A 16 -1.09 26.23 4.31
N LYS A 17 -1.40 25.29 3.42
CA LYS A 17 -1.71 23.91 3.82
C LYS A 17 -0.45 23.05 3.84
N LYS A 18 -0.12 22.52 5.00
CA LYS A 18 0.96 21.55 5.17
C LYS A 18 0.54 20.21 4.58
N ALA A 19 1.13 19.83 3.46
CA ALA A 19 0.80 18.59 2.74
C ALA A 19 1.72 17.42 3.13
N VAL A 20 2.95 17.73 3.57
CA VAL A 20 3.92 16.79 4.13
C VAL A 20 4.49 17.42 5.40
N ASP A 21 4.47 16.67 6.50
CA ASP A 21 4.80 17.14 7.83
C ASP A 21 5.82 16.22 8.49
N ASP A 22 7.10 16.64 8.44
CA ASP A 22 8.21 16.04 9.17
C ASP A 22 8.36 14.52 8.91
N ILE A 23 8.33 14.13 7.63
CA ILE A 23 8.47 12.73 7.25
C ILE A 23 9.95 12.31 7.21
N SER A 24 10.27 11.27 7.97
CA SER A 24 11.56 10.59 7.92
C SER A 24 11.34 9.09 7.65
N LEU A 25 12.06 8.53 6.66
CA LEU A 25 12.05 7.11 6.36
C LEU A 25 13.34 6.67 5.67
N SER A 26 13.62 5.39 5.74
CA SER A 26 14.74 4.76 5.01
C SER A 26 14.26 3.50 4.31
N LEU A 27 14.63 3.34 3.04
CA LEU A 27 14.32 2.16 2.24
C LEU A 27 15.59 1.53 1.69
N HIS A 28 15.80 0.25 1.95
CA HIS A 28 16.94 -0.49 1.44
C HIS A 28 16.80 -0.85 -0.03
N SER A 29 17.96 -1.08 -0.69
CA SER A 29 18.02 -1.49 -2.10
C SER A 29 17.23 -2.78 -2.36
N GLY A 30 16.50 -2.81 -3.49
CA GLY A 30 15.70 -3.95 -3.94
C GLY A 30 14.39 -4.17 -3.17
N LYS A 31 14.04 -3.30 -2.22
CA LYS A 31 12.80 -3.40 -1.43
C LYS A 31 11.65 -2.66 -2.09
N PHE A 32 10.45 -3.12 -1.78
CA PHE A 32 9.19 -2.54 -2.21
C PHE A 32 8.50 -1.88 -0.99
N LEU A 33 8.37 -0.56 -1.01
CA LEU A 33 7.62 0.22 -0.02
C LEU A 33 6.30 0.68 -0.63
N THR A 34 5.19 0.43 0.04
CA THR A 34 3.92 1.08 -0.28
C THR A 34 3.57 2.13 0.77
N ILE A 35 3.30 3.35 0.32
CA ILE A 35 2.73 4.41 1.16
C ILE A 35 1.22 4.39 0.97
N LEU A 36 0.51 4.05 2.04
CA LEU A 36 -0.92 3.87 2.10
C LEU A 36 -1.56 4.99 2.95
N GLY A 37 -2.77 5.43 2.61
CA GLY A 37 -3.46 6.45 3.39
C GLY A 37 -4.71 7.00 2.69
N PRO A 38 -5.55 7.78 3.38
CA PRO A 38 -6.74 8.40 2.80
C PRO A 38 -6.42 9.34 1.64
N SER A 39 -7.41 9.64 0.81
CA SER A 39 -7.27 10.63 -0.25
C SER A 39 -6.90 12.00 0.34
N GLY A 40 -5.93 12.67 -0.28
CA GLY A 40 -5.48 14.01 0.15
C GLY A 40 -4.55 14.03 1.39
N CYS A 41 -4.10 12.89 1.92
CA CYS A 41 -3.18 12.86 3.06
C CYS A 41 -1.70 13.16 2.73
N GLY A 42 -1.35 13.38 1.43
CA GLY A 42 0.00 13.80 1.03
C GLY A 42 0.85 12.75 0.31
N LYS A 43 0.36 11.55 0.02
CA LYS A 43 1.10 10.45 -0.64
C LYS A 43 1.76 10.84 -1.97
N THR A 44 0.96 11.31 -2.92
CA THR A 44 1.46 11.78 -4.22
C THR A 44 2.45 12.94 -4.07
N THR A 45 2.28 13.78 -3.03
CA THR A 45 3.23 14.87 -2.75
C THR A 45 4.58 14.32 -2.32
N VAL A 46 4.62 13.32 -1.42
CA VAL A 46 5.87 12.63 -1.05
C VAL A 46 6.54 12.02 -2.28
N LEU A 47 5.76 11.34 -3.13
CA LEU A 47 6.28 10.73 -4.35
C LEU A 47 6.89 11.78 -5.30
N LYS A 48 6.21 12.93 -5.50
CA LYS A 48 6.69 14.05 -6.32
C LYS A 48 7.95 14.70 -5.75
N LEU A 49 8.08 14.80 -4.43
CA LEU A 49 9.28 15.29 -3.75
C LEU A 49 10.47 14.33 -4.01
N ILE A 50 10.28 13.02 -3.83
CA ILE A 50 11.31 12.02 -4.13
C ILE A 50 11.68 12.07 -5.61
N GLY A 51 10.69 12.21 -6.50
CA GLY A 51 10.88 12.31 -7.94
C GLY A 51 11.55 13.61 -8.44
N GLY A 52 11.67 14.64 -7.59
CA GLY A 52 12.23 15.93 -7.98
C GLY A 52 11.29 16.84 -8.76
N TYR A 53 9.98 16.54 -8.76
CA TYR A 53 8.94 17.40 -9.34
C TYR A 53 8.52 18.53 -8.42
N LEU A 54 8.84 18.41 -7.14
CA LEU A 54 8.63 19.42 -6.10
C LEU A 54 9.91 19.54 -5.27
N SER A 55 10.21 20.76 -4.78
CA SER A 55 11.31 21.01 -3.86
C SER A 55 10.77 21.10 -2.44
N PRO A 56 11.35 20.38 -1.46
CA PRO A 56 10.87 20.42 -0.08
C PRO A 56 11.08 21.81 0.53
N ALA A 57 10.20 22.21 1.44
CA ALA A 57 10.36 23.43 2.24
C ALA A 57 11.35 23.22 3.38
N LYS A 58 11.45 21.97 3.90
CA LYS A 58 12.41 21.56 4.93
C LYS A 58 12.79 20.09 4.69
N GLY A 59 13.96 19.72 5.23
CA GLY A 59 14.46 18.36 5.19
C GLY A 59 15.28 18.07 3.94
N SER A 60 15.75 16.83 3.86
CA SER A 60 16.66 16.38 2.81
C SER A 60 16.24 15.02 2.23
N ILE A 61 16.59 14.79 0.96
CA ILE A 61 16.32 13.57 0.21
C ILE A 61 17.63 12.99 -0.29
N PHE A 62 17.91 11.76 0.10
CA PHE A 62 19.11 11.04 -0.34
C PHE A 62 18.72 9.83 -1.19
N ILE A 63 19.43 9.63 -2.30
CA ILE A 63 19.34 8.44 -3.16
C ILE A 63 20.76 7.90 -3.33
N ASP A 64 20.96 6.61 -3.03
CA ASP A 64 22.30 6.00 -3.00
C ASP A 64 23.31 6.78 -2.12
N ASN A 65 22.84 7.34 -0.99
CA ASN A 65 23.57 8.21 -0.07
C ASN A 65 24.04 9.56 -0.67
N ILE A 66 23.55 9.92 -1.86
CA ILE A 66 23.81 11.21 -2.50
C ILE A 66 22.64 12.13 -2.18
N ASP A 67 22.91 13.32 -1.68
CA ASP A 67 21.89 14.36 -1.49
C ASP A 67 21.39 14.85 -2.86
N VAL A 68 20.09 14.60 -3.11
CA VAL A 68 19.42 14.99 -4.35
C VAL A 68 18.32 16.03 -4.09
N THR A 69 18.31 16.64 -2.93
CA THR A 69 17.26 17.58 -2.49
C THR A 69 17.01 18.70 -3.50
N SER A 70 18.07 19.29 -4.03
CA SER A 70 18.02 20.36 -5.05
C SER A 70 18.20 19.87 -6.50
N THR A 71 18.31 18.54 -6.71
CA THR A 71 18.53 17.97 -8.04
C THR A 71 17.20 17.86 -8.79
N ASP A 72 17.17 18.30 -10.05
CA ASP A 72 16.00 18.20 -10.93
C ASP A 72 15.62 16.75 -11.25
N ALA A 73 14.33 16.53 -11.53
CA ALA A 73 13.77 15.21 -11.82
C ALA A 73 14.52 14.45 -12.92
N CYS A 74 14.91 15.13 -14.01
CA CYS A 74 15.62 14.52 -15.13
C CYS A 74 16.99 13.93 -14.73
N SER A 75 17.64 14.51 -13.73
CA SER A 75 18.98 14.14 -13.27
C SER A 75 18.99 13.05 -12.19
N ARG A 76 17.86 12.77 -11.55
CA ARG A 76 17.76 11.78 -10.45
C ARG A 76 17.79 10.32 -10.92
N LYS A 77 17.72 10.03 -12.22
CA LYS A 77 17.65 8.67 -12.80
C LYS A 77 16.53 7.80 -12.18
N ILE A 78 15.36 8.36 -12.02
CA ILE A 78 14.18 7.74 -11.44
C ILE A 78 13.17 7.44 -12.53
N GLY A 79 12.61 6.22 -12.54
CA GLY A 79 11.44 5.88 -13.34
C GLY A 79 10.17 6.25 -12.57
N MET A 80 9.20 6.88 -13.25
CA MET A 80 7.93 7.21 -12.63
C MET A 80 6.76 6.83 -13.52
N VAL A 81 5.76 6.20 -12.91
CA VAL A 81 4.45 5.91 -13.52
C VAL A 81 3.41 6.76 -12.78
N PHE A 82 2.69 7.59 -13.53
CA PHE A 82 1.62 8.45 -13.01
C PHE A 82 0.27 7.73 -13.04
N GLN A 83 -0.67 8.18 -12.23
CA GLN A 83 -2.00 7.60 -12.07
C GLN A 83 -2.78 7.49 -13.40
N ASN A 84 -2.61 8.44 -14.31
CA ASN A 84 -3.22 8.45 -15.65
C ASN A 84 -2.27 7.90 -16.73
N TYR A 85 -1.20 7.19 -16.33
CA TYR A 85 -0.13 6.67 -17.17
C TYR A 85 0.66 7.73 -17.95
N ALA A 86 0.11 8.91 -18.20
CA ALA A 86 0.71 10.04 -18.92
C ALA A 86 1.37 9.63 -20.25
N LEU A 87 0.74 8.73 -21.00
CA LEU A 87 1.22 8.33 -22.33
C LEU A 87 0.97 9.46 -23.33
N PHE A 88 1.91 9.63 -24.25
CA PHE A 88 1.78 10.59 -25.34
C PHE A 88 0.78 10.03 -26.37
N PRO A 89 -0.40 10.66 -26.55
CA PRO A 89 -1.48 10.08 -27.34
C PRO A 89 -1.19 10.05 -28.85
N HIS A 90 -0.28 10.89 -29.31
CA HIS A 90 0.16 10.99 -30.71
C HIS A 90 1.33 10.07 -31.07
N LEU A 91 1.87 9.32 -30.11
CA LEU A 91 2.97 8.38 -30.30
C LEU A 91 2.46 6.95 -30.13
N THR A 92 2.97 6.02 -30.92
CA THR A 92 2.73 4.58 -30.72
C THR A 92 3.30 4.13 -29.37
N ALA A 93 2.90 2.94 -28.89
CA ALA A 93 3.46 2.35 -27.67
C ALA A 93 4.99 2.23 -27.75
N ARG A 94 5.52 1.76 -28.89
CA ARG A 94 6.98 1.69 -29.16
C ARG A 94 7.67 3.04 -28.98
N LYS A 95 7.12 4.10 -29.56
CA LYS A 95 7.68 5.46 -29.45
C LYS A 95 7.55 6.02 -28.04
N ASN A 96 6.44 5.74 -27.34
CA ASN A 96 6.30 6.09 -25.93
C ASN A 96 7.43 5.46 -25.08
N ILE A 97 7.72 4.17 -25.29
CA ILE A 97 8.80 3.47 -24.57
C ILE A 97 10.17 4.01 -24.97
N ALA A 98 10.41 4.30 -26.25
CA ALA A 98 11.68 4.81 -26.74
C ALA A 98 11.99 6.25 -26.28
N PHE A 99 10.98 7.04 -26.00
CA PHE A 99 11.07 8.49 -25.72
C PHE A 99 12.15 8.88 -24.69
N PRO A 100 12.28 8.22 -23.51
CA PRO A 100 13.34 8.53 -22.55
C PRO A 100 14.75 8.27 -23.07
N LEU A 101 14.93 7.33 -24.00
CA LEU A 101 16.22 7.01 -24.60
C LEU A 101 16.61 8.04 -25.67
N GLU A 102 15.61 8.48 -26.46
CA GLU A 102 15.80 9.52 -27.48
C GLU A 102 16.22 10.86 -26.86
N ILE A 103 15.57 11.28 -25.76
CA ILE A 103 15.97 12.48 -24.99
C ILE A 103 17.42 12.36 -24.50
N ARG A 104 17.86 11.16 -24.11
CA ARG A 104 19.22 10.87 -23.68
C ARG A 104 20.20 10.71 -24.86
N ARG A 105 19.71 10.88 -26.10
CA ARG A 105 20.48 10.80 -27.34
C ARG A 105 21.20 9.46 -27.55
N LEU A 106 20.57 8.35 -27.12
CA LEU A 106 21.11 7.03 -27.41
C LEU A 106 21.07 6.73 -28.93
N PRO A 107 22.04 5.98 -29.46
CA PRO A 107 22.02 5.53 -30.84
C PRO A 107 20.76 4.73 -31.16
N LYS A 108 20.18 4.93 -32.36
CA LYS A 108 18.90 4.31 -32.78
C LYS A 108 18.89 2.78 -32.61
N ASN A 109 19.99 2.12 -32.95
CA ASN A 109 20.11 0.66 -32.83
C ASN A 109 20.08 0.19 -31.36
N GLU A 110 20.63 0.95 -30.44
CA GLU A 110 20.56 0.67 -29.00
C GLU A 110 19.15 0.91 -28.46
N CYS A 111 18.51 2.00 -28.91
CA CYS A 111 17.11 2.26 -28.54
C CYS A 111 16.20 1.09 -28.93
N ILE A 112 16.31 0.59 -30.16
CA ILE A 112 15.50 -0.54 -30.63
C ILE A 112 15.73 -1.77 -29.74
N LYS A 113 17.01 -2.14 -29.51
CA LYS A 113 17.34 -3.30 -28.65
C LYS A 113 16.78 -3.18 -27.24
N LYS A 114 16.91 -2.00 -26.60
CA LYS A 114 16.39 -1.77 -25.26
C LYS A 114 14.86 -1.79 -25.21
N VAL A 115 14.19 -1.20 -26.21
CA VAL A 115 12.73 -1.22 -26.32
C VAL A 115 12.23 -2.65 -26.51
N ASP A 116 12.82 -3.43 -27.38
CA ASP A 116 12.41 -4.82 -27.63
C ASP A 116 12.62 -5.68 -26.36
N ALA A 117 13.78 -5.55 -25.71
CA ALA A 117 14.08 -6.30 -24.48
C ALA A 117 13.10 -5.97 -23.32
N ILE A 118 12.82 -4.68 -23.07
CA ILE A 118 11.87 -4.31 -22.00
C ILE A 118 10.45 -4.70 -22.37
N SER A 119 10.07 -4.65 -23.65
CA SER A 119 8.75 -5.03 -24.12
C SER A 119 8.49 -6.53 -23.94
N GLU A 120 9.49 -7.36 -24.25
CA GLU A 120 9.44 -8.80 -23.99
C GLU A 120 9.32 -9.10 -22.51
N LEU A 121 10.12 -8.46 -21.66
CA LEU A 121 10.09 -8.63 -20.20
C LEU A 121 8.71 -8.30 -19.58
N ILE A 122 8.02 -7.28 -20.12
CA ILE A 122 6.71 -6.83 -19.65
C ILE A 122 5.55 -7.54 -20.36
N GLY A 123 5.85 -8.37 -21.37
CA GLY A 123 4.86 -9.13 -22.09
C GLY A 123 4.02 -8.29 -23.06
N LEU A 124 4.62 -7.31 -23.75
CA LEU A 124 4.02 -6.55 -24.84
C LEU A 124 4.34 -7.21 -26.19
N SER A 125 3.33 -7.53 -26.97
CA SER A 125 3.49 -8.07 -28.32
C SER A 125 3.89 -7.01 -29.34
N GLN A 126 4.48 -7.42 -30.46
CA GLN A 126 4.84 -6.51 -31.55
C GLN A 126 3.63 -5.75 -32.11
N LYS A 127 2.44 -6.41 -32.15
CA LYS A 127 1.20 -5.75 -32.58
C LYS A 127 0.76 -4.63 -31.64
N GLU A 128 0.93 -4.80 -30.33
CA GLU A 128 0.60 -3.78 -29.32
C GLU A 128 1.58 -2.61 -29.39
N LEU A 129 2.86 -2.87 -29.68
CA LEU A 129 3.89 -1.83 -29.82
C LEU A 129 3.60 -0.83 -30.94
N GLU A 130 2.93 -1.24 -32.01
CA GLU A 130 2.60 -0.39 -33.15
C GLU A 130 1.29 0.41 -32.98
N ARG A 131 0.50 0.14 -31.90
CA ARG A 131 -0.75 0.86 -31.60
C ARG A 131 -0.50 2.16 -30.87
N ASN A 132 -1.44 3.09 -31.04
CA ASN A 132 -1.52 4.29 -30.21
C ASN A 132 -2.17 3.98 -28.84
N PRO A 133 -1.94 4.80 -27.80
CA PRO A 133 -2.52 4.57 -26.48
C PRO A 133 -4.03 4.39 -26.48
N SER A 134 -4.77 5.11 -27.31
CA SER A 134 -6.24 5.02 -27.43
C SER A 134 -6.75 3.67 -27.96
N GLU A 135 -5.90 2.87 -28.59
CA GLU A 135 -6.21 1.56 -29.15
C GLU A 135 -5.82 0.41 -28.20
N LEU A 136 -5.25 0.74 -27.05
CA LEU A 136 -4.79 -0.19 -26.03
C LEU A 136 -5.78 -0.26 -24.86
N SER A 137 -5.94 -1.46 -24.29
CA SER A 137 -6.66 -1.63 -23.01
C SER A 137 -5.91 -0.93 -21.87
N GLY A 138 -6.62 -0.64 -20.75
CA GLY A 138 -6.01 -0.01 -19.58
C GLY A 138 -4.78 -0.76 -19.05
N GLY A 139 -4.82 -2.10 -19.02
CA GLY A 139 -3.67 -2.92 -18.62
C GLY A 139 -2.50 -2.86 -19.62
N GLN A 140 -2.79 -2.76 -20.91
CA GLN A 140 -1.76 -2.58 -21.95
C GLN A 140 -1.13 -1.18 -21.83
N GLN A 141 -1.93 -0.13 -21.60
CA GLN A 141 -1.44 1.22 -21.35
C GLN A 141 -0.52 1.26 -20.11
N GLN A 142 -0.91 0.60 -19.04
CA GLN A 142 -0.09 0.49 -17.84
C GLN A 142 1.25 -0.20 -18.12
N ARG A 143 1.25 -1.31 -18.86
CA ARG A 143 2.48 -2.00 -19.26
C ARG A 143 3.39 -1.10 -20.11
N VAL A 144 2.82 -0.33 -21.05
CA VAL A 144 3.59 0.65 -21.82
C VAL A 144 4.19 1.74 -20.92
N ALA A 145 3.44 2.28 -19.96
CA ALA A 145 3.93 3.27 -19.01
C ALA A 145 5.06 2.71 -18.12
N LEU A 146 4.91 1.45 -17.68
CA LEU A 146 5.91 0.75 -16.88
C LEU A 146 7.19 0.48 -17.71
N ALA A 147 7.04 0.01 -18.97
CA ALA A 147 8.15 -0.17 -19.89
C ALA A 147 8.91 1.15 -20.12
N ARG A 148 8.19 2.25 -20.37
CA ARG A 148 8.78 3.59 -20.52
C ARG A 148 9.56 4.03 -19.28
N ALA A 149 9.04 3.74 -18.08
CA ALA A 149 9.69 4.08 -16.83
C ALA A 149 10.95 3.25 -16.56
N LEU A 150 11.05 2.04 -17.14
CA LEU A 150 12.14 1.09 -16.86
C LEU A 150 13.21 1.01 -17.97
N VAL A 151 12.89 1.42 -19.22
CA VAL A 151 13.73 1.21 -20.40
C VAL A 151 15.15 1.81 -20.29
N PHE A 152 15.33 2.84 -19.48
CA PHE A 152 16.63 3.49 -19.26
C PHE A 152 17.33 3.00 -17.97
N GLU A 153 16.86 1.88 -17.39
CA GLU A 153 17.45 1.23 -16.22
C GLU A 153 17.58 2.19 -15.02
N PRO A 154 16.45 2.69 -14.49
CA PRO A 154 16.48 3.64 -13.38
C PRO A 154 16.98 3.00 -12.10
N HIS A 155 17.47 3.82 -11.17
CA HIS A 155 17.90 3.39 -9.85
C HIS A 155 16.73 3.15 -8.89
N LEU A 156 15.58 3.79 -9.13
CA LEU A 156 14.38 3.78 -8.31
C LEU A 156 13.16 3.85 -9.21
N LEU A 157 12.12 3.10 -8.87
CA LEU A 157 10.81 3.14 -9.53
C LEU A 157 9.78 3.75 -8.59
N LEU A 158 9.09 4.79 -9.05
CA LEU A 158 8.00 5.45 -8.34
C LEU A 158 6.68 5.16 -9.06
N LEU A 159 5.66 4.74 -8.32
CA LEU A 159 4.36 4.35 -8.83
C LEU A 159 3.26 5.15 -8.11
N ASP A 160 2.59 6.02 -8.84
CA ASP A 160 1.49 6.84 -8.31
C ASP A 160 0.15 6.20 -8.69
N GLU A 161 -0.48 5.47 -7.76
CA GLU A 161 -1.74 4.74 -7.94
C GLU A 161 -1.82 3.92 -9.25
N PRO A 162 -0.83 3.06 -9.53
CA PRO A 162 -0.67 2.44 -10.86
C PRO A 162 -1.82 1.51 -11.25
N LEU A 163 -2.63 1.04 -10.31
CA LEU A 163 -3.70 0.06 -10.53
C LEU A 163 -5.12 0.65 -10.34
N ALA A 164 -5.24 1.95 -10.02
CA ALA A 164 -6.52 2.55 -9.60
C ALA A 164 -7.61 2.53 -10.69
N ASN A 165 -7.22 2.64 -11.97
CA ASN A 165 -8.15 2.77 -13.09
C ASN A 165 -8.52 1.44 -13.76
N LEU A 166 -8.32 0.31 -13.07
CA LEU A 166 -8.55 -1.03 -13.61
C LEU A 166 -9.72 -1.72 -12.91
N ASP A 167 -10.41 -2.59 -13.64
CA ASP A 167 -11.37 -3.51 -13.05
C ASP A 167 -10.70 -4.51 -12.09
N LYS A 168 -11.49 -5.15 -11.24
CA LYS A 168 -11.01 -6.02 -10.15
C LYS A 168 -10.16 -7.19 -10.65
N GLU A 169 -10.59 -7.84 -11.74
CA GLU A 169 -9.90 -9.04 -12.26
C GLU A 169 -8.53 -8.66 -12.83
N LEU A 170 -8.52 -7.64 -13.69
CA LEU A 170 -7.29 -7.13 -14.30
C LEU A 170 -6.33 -6.57 -13.25
N ARG A 171 -6.85 -5.87 -12.22
CA ARG A 171 -6.06 -5.36 -11.09
C ARG A 171 -5.34 -6.49 -10.36
N THR A 172 -6.05 -7.57 -10.03
CA THR A 172 -5.47 -8.74 -9.33
C THR A 172 -4.34 -9.38 -10.14
N LYS A 173 -4.52 -9.53 -11.46
CA LYS A 173 -3.50 -10.05 -12.36
C LYS A 173 -2.28 -9.15 -12.44
N LEU A 174 -2.48 -7.86 -12.69
CA LEU A 174 -1.39 -6.90 -12.85
C LEU A 174 -0.64 -6.62 -11.53
N ARG A 175 -1.33 -6.75 -10.38
CA ARG A 175 -0.72 -6.71 -9.06
C ARG A 175 0.38 -7.77 -8.91
N SER A 176 0.07 -9.01 -9.22
CA SER A 176 1.04 -10.12 -9.14
C SER A 176 2.15 -10.01 -10.19
N GLU A 177 1.84 -9.53 -11.40
CA GLU A 177 2.84 -9.27 -12.43
C GLU A 177 3.83 -8.18 -12.01
N LEU A 178 3.33 -7.07 -11.44
CA LEU A 178 4.16 -5.98 -10.94
C LEU A 178 5.13 -6.46 -9.84
N ARG A 179 4.63 -7.26 -8.88
CA ARG A 179 5.49 -7.81 -7.82
C ARG A 179 6.54 -8.77 -8.37
N ARG A 180 6.17 -9.64 -9.31
CA ARG A 180 7.11 -10.54 -9.98
C ARG A 180 8.18 -9.76 -10.72
N LEU A 181 7.80 -8.81 -11.56
CA LEU A 181 8.72 -7.96 -12.30
C LEU A 181 9.72 -7.25 -11.37
N GLN A 182 9.23 -6.65 -10.29
CA GLN A 182 10.08 -5.96 -9.30
C GLN A 182 11.12 -6.91 -8.68
N LYS A 183 10.72 -8.17 -8.38
CA LYS A 183 11.64 -9.18 -7.84
C LYS A 183 12.68 -9.63 -8.87
N ASP A 184 12.25 -9.82 -10.13
CA ASP A 184 13.12 -10.30 -11.21
C ASP A 184 14.21 -9.29 -11.52
N ILE A 185 13.88 -8.00 -11.64
CA ILE A 185 14.84 -6.93 -11.91
C ILE A 185 15.47 -6.33 -10.63
N LYS A 186 14.99 -6.72 -9.44
CA LYS A 186 15.48 -6.26 -8.12
C LYS A 186 15.50 -4.73 -7.96
N ILE A 187 14.61 -4.02 -8.65
CA ILE A 187 14.53 -2.57 -8.55
C ILE A 187 13.90 -2.15 -7.24
N THR A 188 14.46 -1.13 -6.60
CA THR A 188 13.82 -0.49 -5.45
C THR A 188 12.58 0.25 -5.91
N THR A 189 11.45 0.03 -5.24
CA THR A 189 10.16 0.57 -5.67
C THR A 189 9.46 1.27 -4.52
N ILE A 190 8.91 2.45 -4.78
CA ILE A 190 7.97 3.13 -3.88
C ILE A 190 6.66 3.31 -4.63
N MET A 191 5.60 2.75 -4.09
CA MET A 191 4.24 2.87 -4.61
C MET A 191 3.39 3.67 -3.65
N VAL A 192 2.49 4.50 -4.16
CA VAL A 192 1.41 5.08 -3.38
C VAL A 192 0.08 4.52 -3.85
N THR A 193 -0.79 4.20 -2.92
CA THR A 193 -2.15 3.71 -3.20
C THR A 193 -3.08 4.02 -2.03
N HIS A 194 -4.38 3.92 -2.27
CA HIS A 194 -5.40 3.87 -1.23
C HIS A 194 -6.02 2.46 -1.08
N ASP A 195 -5.57 1.50 -1.88
CA ASP A 195 -6.06 0.11 -1.87
C ASP A 195 -5.22 -0.74 -0.91
N HIS A 196 -5.89 -1.32 0.09
CA HIS A 196 -5.26 -2.13 1.13
C HIS A 196 -4.71 -3.45 0.58
N GLU A 197 -5.42 -4.08 -0.37
CA GLU A 197 -4.98 -5.33 -0.97
C GLU A 197 -3.71 -5.13 -1.79
N ASP A 198 -3.60 -3.98 -2.52
CA ASP A 198 -2.39 -3.63 -3.26
C ASP A 198 -1.18 -3.49 -2.32
N ALA A 199 -1.40 -2.83 -1.17
CA ALA A 199 -0.34 -2.64 -0.19
C ALA A 199 0.06 -3.96 0.50
N LEU A 200 -0.90 -4.72 1.02
CA LEU A 200 -0.64 -5.94 1.79
C LEU A 200 0.01 -7.05 0.95
N SER A 201 -0.34 -7.15 -0.34
CA SER A 201 0.14 -8.25 -1.19
C SER A 201 1.47 -7.97 -1.91
N ASN A 202 1.80 -6.70 -2.18
CA ASN A 202 2.97 -6.36 -3.00
C ASN A 202 4.19 -5.92 -2.19
N SER A 203 4.03 -5.48 -0.94
CA SER A 203 5.06 -4.72 -0.26
C SER A 203 5.98 -5.57 0.60
N ASP A 204 7.23 -5.16 0.72
CA ASP A 204 8.12 -5.57 1.80
C ASP A 204 7.88 -4.72 3.05
N PHE A 205 7.48 -3.45 2.85
CA PHE A 205 7.10 -2.51 3.91
C PHE A 205 5.87 -1.70 3.50
N ILE A 206 5.01 -1.40 4.48
CA ILE A 206 3.88 -0.48 4.34
C ILE A 206 4.11 0.71 5.26
N GLY A 207 4.01 1.92 4.71
CA GLY A 207 3.96 3.16 5.46
C GLY A 207 2.54 3.73 5.45
N VAL A 208 1.89 3.86 6.59
CA VAL A 208 0.57 4.48 6.69
C VAL A 208 0.71 5.96 6.93
N MET A 209 0.12 6.75 6.04
CA MET A 209 0.08 8.22 6.13
C MET A 209 -1.30 8.72 6.52
N ASN A 210 -1.32 9.74 7.39
CA ASN A 210 -2.51 10.52 7.71
C ASN A 210 -2.14 12.00 7.89
N GLN A 211 -2.94 12.92 7.35
CA GLN A 211 -2.79 14.36 7.51
C GLN A 211 -1.35 14.89 7.33
N GLY A 212 -0.65 14.40 6.31
CA GLY A 212 0.71 14.80 5.99
C GLY A 212 1.81 14.07 6.78
N LYS A 213 1.47 13.26 7.77
CA LYS A 213 2.42 12.54 8.64
C LYS A 213 2.51 11.07 8.28
N LEU A 214 3.67 10.49 8.44
CA LEU A 214 3.89 9.05 8.42
C LEU A 214 3.64 8.51 9.84
N ILE A 215 2.51 7.81 10.02
CA ILE A 215 2.06 7.33 11.35
C ILE A 215 2.82 6.07 11.76
N GLN A 216 2.98 5.12 10.84
CA GLN A 216 3.67 3.86 11.09
C GLN A 216 4.28 3.35 9.78
N ILE A 217 5.44 2.71 9.88
CA ILE A 217 6.06 1.95 8.78
C ILE A 217 6.52 0.61 9.32
N ASN A 218 6.08 -0.49 8.68
CA ASN A 218 6.45 -1.84 9.10
C ASN A 218 6.23 -2.86 7.96
N ASP A 219 6.64 -4.11 8.21
CA ASP A 219 6.24 -5.29 7.44
C ASP A 219 4.71 -5.40 7.39
N PRO A 220 4.12 -5.87 6.26
CA PRO A 220 2.66 -5.97 6.10
C PRO A 220 1.95 -6.74 7.21
N LYS A 221 2.53 -7.84 7.68
CA LYS A 221 1.93 -8.64 8.75
C LYS A 221 1.98 -7.90 10.08
N ILE A 222 3.14 -7.28 10.39
CA ILE A 222 3.31 -6.54 11.64
C ILE A 222 2.36 -5.35 11.70
N ILE A 223 2.22 -4.56 10.62
CA ILE A 223 1.36 -3.38 10.62
C ILE A 223 -0.13 -3.74 10.73
N TYR A 224 -0.53 -4.91 10.21
CA TYR A 224 -1.89 -5.43 10.29
C TYR A 224 -2.21 -5.96 11.69
N ASP A 225 -1.31 -6.77 12.27
CA ASP A 225 -1.50 -7.41 13.57
C ASP A 225 -1.21 -6.48 14.76
N ASN A 226 -0.22 -5.58 14.62
CA ASN A 226 0.33 -4.74 15.68
C ASN A 226 0.30 -3.25 15.30
N PRO A 227 -0.89 -2.66 15.05
CA PRO A 227 -1.03 -1.25 14.71
C PRO A 227 -0.62 -0.36 15.88
N HIS A 228 0.09 0.74 15.59
CA HIS A 228 0.54 1.68 16.62
C HIS A 228 -0.57 2.61 17.12
N SER A 229 -1.65 2.78 16.34
CA SER A 229 -2.78 3.64 16.72
C SER A 229 -4.11 3.05 16.30
N VAL A 230 -5.18 3.54 16.89
CA VAL A 230 -6.56 3.18 16.52
C VAL A 230 -6.85 3.53 15.06
N PHE A 231 -6.28 4.65 14.58
CA PHE A 231 -6.38 5.03 13.18
C PHE A 231 -5.79 3.95 12.26
N VAL A 232 -4.55 3.49 12.51
CA VAL A 232 -3.90 2.46 11.68
C VAL A 232 -4.69 1.15 11.74
N ALA A 233 -5.19 0.75 12.91
CA ALA A 233 -6.00 -0.45 13.10
C ALA A 233 -7.26 -0.44 12.22
N ASN A 234 -8.05 0.64 12.30
CA ASN A 234 -9.29 0.81 11.55
C ASN A 234 -9.05 1.01 10.06
N PHE A 235 -7.96 1.70 9.71
CA PHE A 235 -7.65 2.00 8.32
C PHE A 235 -7.26 0.75 7.51
N LEU A 236 -6.61 -0.24 8.13
CA LEU A 236 -6.15 -1.45 7.44
C LEU A 236 -7.21 -2.54 7.29
N GLY A 237 -8.37 -2.39 7.88
CA GLY A 237 -9.49 -3.33 7.75
C GLY A 237 -10.36 -3.37 8.99
N GLU A 238 -11.40 -4.21 8.94
CA GLU A 238 -12.29 -4.41 10.07
C GLU A 238 -11.52 -4.83 11.32
N THR A 239 -11.90 -4.27 12.46
CA THR A 239 -11.24 -4.52 13.72
C THR A 239 -12.18 -4.31 14.91
N ASN A 240 -11.86 -4.95 16.02
CA ASN A 240 -12.46 -4.69 17.32
C ASN A 240 -11.50 -3.86 18.17
N ILE A 241 -11.94 -2.71 18.63
CA ILE A 241 -11.22 -1.84 19.55
C ILE A 241 -12.04 -1.70 20.81
N ILE A 242 -11.61 -2.34 21.89
CA ILE A 242 -12.29 -2.33 23.17
C ILE A 242 -11.33 -1.97 24.31
N PRO A 243 -11.82 -1.44 25.44
CA PRO A 243 -10.99 -1.22 26.61
C PRO A 243 -10.35 -2.54 27.09
N ALA A 244 -9.05 -2.53 27.37
CA ALA A 244 -8.29 -3.73 27.73
C ALA A 244 -8.78 -4.40 29.02
N ASN A 245 -9.39 -3.64 29.94
CA ASN A 245 -9.99 -4.17 31.18
C ASN A 245 -11.16 -5.13 30.93
N LEU A 246 -11.87 -5.04 29.78
CA LEU A 246 -12.90 -6.00 29.40
C LEU A 246 -12.36 -7.40 29.13
N LEU A 247 -11.07 -7.50 28.85
CA LEU A 247 -10.31 -8.74 28.66
C LEU A 247 -9.56 -9.17 29.93
N ASN A 248 -9.83 -8.57 31.10
CA ASN A 248 -9.09 -8.77 32.34
C ASN A 248 -7.61 -8.36 32.27
N ILE A 249 -7.27 -7.43 31.37
CA ILE A 249 -5.90 -6.90 31.23
C ILE A 249 -5.82 -5.59 32.04
N SER A 250 -4.98 -5.60 33.09
CA SER A 250 -4.82 -4.47 34.02
C SER A 250 -3.92 -3.36 33.47
N ARG A 251 -4.26 -2.80 32.30
CA ARG A 251 -3.53 -1.69 31.66
C ARG A 251 -4.50 -0.66 31.11
N SER A 252 -4.16 0.62 31.23
CA SER A 252 -4.86 1.70 30.53
C SER A 252 -4.45 1.68 29.07
N ALA A 253 -5.19 0.91 28.27
CA ALA A 253 -4.93 0.71 26.84
C ALA A 253 -6.21 0.26 26.14
N MET A 254 -6.23 0.41 24.83
CA MET A 254 -7.23 -0.21 23.97
C MET A 254 -6.72 -1.56 23.46
N ALA A 255 -7.54 -2.59 23.58
CA ALA A 255 -7.26 -3.89 22.99
C ALA A 255 -7.72 -3.91 21.54
N HIS A 256 -6.82 -4.21 20.65
CA HIS A 256 -7.05 -4.41 19.23
C HIS A 256 -7.13 -5.91 18.93
N ILE A 257 -8.20 -6.33 18.25
CA ILE A 257 -8.46 -7.73 17.92
C ILE A 257 -9.04 -7.79 16.51
N ARG A 258 -8.39 -8.52 15.62
CA ARG A 258 -8.97 -8.77 14.29
C ARG A 258 -10.17 -9.70 14.38
N PRO A 259 -11.25 -9.48 13.60
CA PRO A 259 -12.46 -10.31 13.64
C PRO A 259 -12.23 -11.80 13.44
N GLU A 260 -11.27 -12.18 12.60
CA GLU A 260 -10.89 -13.58 12.33
C GLU A 260 -10.14 -14.27 13.47
N LYS A 261 -9.68 -13.51 14.48
CA LYS A 261 -9.01 -14.05 15.68
C LYS A 261 -9.99 -14.38 16.80
N ILE A 262 -11.24 -13.99 16.67
CA ILE A 262 -12.31 -14.34 17.66
C ILE A 262 -12.93 -15.67 17.23
N LYS A 263 -12.86 -16.65 18.11
CA LYS A 263 -13.46 -17.98 17.93
C LYS A 263 -14.87 -18.03 18.54
N ILE A 264 -15.73 -18.88 18.01
CA ILE A 264 -17.12 -19.01 18.45
C ILE A 264 -17.45 -20.47 18.78
N GLU A 265 -18.45 -20.69 19.63
CA GLU A 265 -19.01 -21.97 20.02
C GLU A 265 -17.94 -22.97 20.50
N ASN A 266 -17.86 -24.16 19.91
CA ASN A 266 -16.93 -25.21 20.32
C ASN A 266 -15.47 -24.78 20.28
N TYR A 267 -15.10 -23.92 19.32
CA TYR A 267 -13.73 -23.40 19.21
C TYR A 267 -13.41 -22.36 20.27
N ALA A 268 -14.43 -21.71 20.84
CA ALA A 268 -14.23 -20.74 21.93
C ALA A 268 -13.75 -21.42 23.22
N SER A 269 -14.08 -22.70 23.44
CA SER A 269 -13.70 -23.46 24.64
C SER A 269 -12.17 -23.67 24.78
N GLU A 270 -11.44 -23.54 23.68
CA GLU A 270 -9.97 -23.66 23.65
C GLU A 270 -9.26 -22.36 24.04
N CYS A 271 -9.99 -21.24 24.07
CA CYS A 271 -9.42 -19.92 24.36
C CYS A 271 -9.29 -19.65 25.85
N ASN A 272 -8.29 -18.86 26.23
CA ASN A 272 -8.02 -18.50 27.62
C ASN A 272 -8.92 -17.37 28.14
N TRP A 273 -9.65 -16.67 27.27
CA TRP A 273 -10.71 -15.72 27.62
C TRP A 273 -12.00 -16.08 26.86
N GLN A 274 -13.10 -16.16 27.60
CA GLN A 274 -14.39 -16.54 27.04
C GLN A 274 -15.48 -15.66 27.61
N LYS A 275 -16.45 -15.29 26.76
CA LYS A 275 -17.68 -14.59 27.16
C LYS A 275 -18.86 -14.97 26.29
N LYS A 276 -20.05 -14.70 26.81
CA LYS A 276 -21.29 -14.81 26.05
C LYS A 276 -21.67 -13.45 25.47
N GLY A 277 -22.26 -13.47 24.28
CA GLY A 277 -22.80 -12.29 23.64
C GLY A 277 -24.03 -12.62 22.82
N THR A 278 -24.92 -11.65 22.65
CA THR A 278 -26.12 -11.76 21.83
C THR A 278 -25.83 -11.29 20.41
N VAL A 279 -26.14 -12.13 19.45
CA VAL A 279 -25.94 -11.84 18.01
C VAL A 279 -26.94 -10.77 17.57
N THR A 280 -26.42 -9.68 17.01
CA THR A 280 -27.22 -8.54 16.52
C THR A 280 -27.36 -8.51 15.01
N ALA A 281 -26.37 -9.01 14.28
CA ALA A 281 -26.43 -9.12 12.82
C ALA A 281 -25.57 -10.29 12.32
N ILE A 282 -25.96 -10.84 11.16
CA ILE A 282 -25.18 -11.81 10.40
C ILE A 282 -25.22 -11.38 8.93
N THR A 283 -24.04 -11.06 8.37
CA THR A 283 -23.90 -10.62 6.99
C THR A 283 -23.07 -11.61 6.20
N PHE A 284 -23.62 -12.13 5.12
CA PHE A 284 -22.87 -12.99 4.18
C PHE A 284 -21.99 -12.13 3.27
N MET A 285 -20.69 -12.37 3.28
CA MET A 285 -19.68 -11.61 2.53
C MET A 285 -19.07 -12.42 1.36
N GLY A 286 -19.71 -13.47 0.93
CA GLY A 286 -19.23 -14.36 -0.14
C GLY A 286 -18.47 -15.57 0.41
N ALA A 287 -17.21 -15.42 0.76
CA ALA A 287 -16.41 -16.50 1.34
C ALA A 287 -16.56 -16.63 2.87
N ASP A 288 -16.98 -15.57 3.53
CA ASP A 288 -17.02 -15.45 4.99
C ASP A 288 -18.38 -14.89 5.42
N PHE A 289 -18.67 -15.04 6.72
CA PHE A 289 -19.80 -14.43 7.43
C PHE A 289 -19.27 -13.43 8.45
N LEU A 290 -19.71 -12.18 8.37
CA LEU A 290 -19.49 -11.19 9.40
C LEU A 290 -20.62 -11.29 10.41
N ILE A 291 -20.28 -11.63 11.65
CA ILE A 291 -21.21 -11.76 12.79
C ILE A 291 -20.96 -10.60 13.73
N GLU A 292 -21.98 -9.82 13.99
CA GLU A 292 -21.94 -8.75 14.98
C GLU A 292 -22.67 -9.20 16.24
N LEU A 293 -22.10 -8.91 17.39
CA LEU A 293 -22.70 -9.25 18.67
C LEU A 293 -22.44 -8.17 19.73
N ILE A 294 -23.27 -8.19 20.76
CA ILE A 294 -23.12 -7.34 21.94
C ILE A 294 -22.91 -8.24 23.17
N THR A 295 -21.84 -7.98 23.92
CA THR A 295 -21.59 -8.67 25.21
C THR A 295 -22.54 -8.17 26.29
N ASN A 296 -22.63 -8.93 27.40
CA ASN A 296 -23.45 -8.52 28.57
C ASN A 296 -22.98 -7.18 29.17
N GLU A 297 -21.70 -6.80 28.95
CA GLU A 297 -21.14 -5.51 29.39
C GLU A 297 -21.34 -4.39 28.37
N GLY A 298 -22.05 -4.65 27.27
CA GLY A 298 -22.36 -3.66 26.24
C GLY A 298 -21.24 -3.46 25.16
N ALA A 299 -20.19 -4.25 25.19
CA ALA A 299 -19.17 -4.18 24.13
C ALA A 299 -19.69 -4.78 22.82
N GLN A 300 -19.57 -4.02 21.75
CA GLN A 300 -19.88 -4.50 20.40
C GLN A 300 -18.63 -5.15 19.79
N LEU A 301 -18.79 -6.36 19.25
CA LEU A 301 -17.72 -7.12 18.63
C LEU A 301 -18.16 -7.65 17.28
N LYS A 302 -17.20 -7.68 16.34
CA LYS A 302 -17.31 -8.25 15.01
C LYS A 302 -16.48 -9.51 14.95
N ILE A 303 -17.04 -10.57 14.40
CA ILE A 303 -16.38 -11.88 14.22
C ILE A 303 -16.46 -12.25 12.76
N LEU A 304 -15.36 -12.73 12.19
CA LEU A 304 -15.32 -13.26 10.84
C LEU A 304 -15.25 -14.79 10.89
N SER A 305 -16.26 -15.46 10.33
CA SER A 305 -16.36 -16.93 10.30
C SER A 305 -16.45 -17.44 8.87
N ARG A 306 -15.63 -18.43 8.53
CA ARG A 306 -15.76 -19.15 7.25
C ARG A 306 -16.90 -20.13 7.22
N ASN A 307 -17.27 -20.67 8.38
CA ASN A 307 -18.35 -21.63 8.49
C ASN A 307 -19.70 -20.90 8.60
N PRO A 308 -20.74 -21.38 7.93
CA PRO A 308 -22.09 -20.88 8.11
C PRO A 308 -22.48 -20.96 9.59
N PRO A 309 -23.00 -19.87 10.18
CA PRO A 309 -23.44 -19.91 11.56
C PRO A 309 -24.66 -20.83 11.73
N LEU A 310 -24.63 -21.71 12.75
CA LEU A 310 -25.73 -22.60 13.11
C LEU A 310 -26.73 -21.92 14.08
N PHE A 311 -26.67 -20.61 14.21
CA PHE A 311 -27.50 -19.79 15.08
C PHE A 311 -28.07 -18.60 14.27
N SER A 312 -29.06 -17.93 14.83
CA SER A 312 -29.74 -16.78 14.22
C SER A 312 -29.49 -15.49 15.01
N VAL A 313 -29.89 -14.37 14.43
CA VAL A 313 -29.94 -13.08 15.13
C VAL A 313 -30.85 -13.23 16.37
N GLY A 314 -30.42 -12.69 17.51
CA GLY A 314 -31.03 -12.83 18.83
C GLY A 314 -30.52 -14.03 19.63
N SER A 315 -29.78 -14.96 19.03
CA SER A 315 -29.16 -16.07 19.76
C SER A 315 -28.06 -15.58 20.69
N THR A 316 -27.91 -16.20 21.86
CA THR A 316 -26.74 -16.00 22.73
C THR A 316 -25.70 -17.06 22.42
N ILE A 317 -24.51 -16.66 22.01
CA ILE A 317 -23.41 -17.56 21.67
C ILE A 317 -22.22 -17.33 22.60
N THR A 318 -21.36 -18.36 22.70
CA THR A 318 -20.08 -18.25 23.41
C THR A 318 -19.01 -17.84 22.42
N MET A 319 -18.21 -16.84 22.75
CA MET A 319 -17.04 -16.43 21.99
C MET A 319 -15.79 -16.56 22.86
N GLY A 320 -14.64 -16.78 22.19
CA GLY A 320 -13.34 -16.91 22.83
C GLY A 320 -12.26 -16.11 22.13
N ILE A 321 -11.34 -15.59 22.91
CA ILE A 321 -10.17 -14.84 22.44
C ILE A 321 -8.93 -15.41 23.11
N ASP A 322 -7.90 -15.69 22.34
CA ASP A 322 -6.58 -15.98 22.87
C ASP A 322 -5.89 -14.66 23.21
N ILE A 323 -5.67 -14.38 24.49
CA ILE A 323 -5.11 -13.11 24.96
C ILE A 323 -3.74 -12.80 24.34
N GLU A 324 -2.97 -13.81 23.98
CA GLU A 324 -1.70 -13.65 23.26
C GLU A 324 -1.86 -13.06 21.83
N SER A 325 -3.06 -13.19 21.26
CA SER A 325 -3.39 -12.62 19.95
C SER A 325 -3.88 -11.17 20.01
N VAL A 326 -4.05 -10.63 21.21
CA VAL A 326 -4.51 -9.27 21.45
C VAL A 326 -3.33 -8.30 21.42
N TRP A 327 -3.44 -7.26 20.60
CA TRP A 327 -2.48 -6.17 20.60
C TRP A 327 -2.99 -4.99 21.43
N LEU A 328 -2.11 -4.41 22.26
CA LEU A 328 -2.48 -3.28 23.10
C LEU A 328 -1.99 -1.97 22.50
N ILE A 329 -2.93 -1.08 22.22
CA ILE A 329 -2.68 0.29 21.76
C ILE A 329 -2.75 1.20 22.99
N PRO A 330 -1.67 1.93 23.34
CA PRO A 330 -1.68 2.87 24.46
C PRO A 330 -2.75 3.94 24.29
N ASP A 331 -3.43 4.34 25.38
CA ASP A 331 -4.48 5.38 25.36
C ASP A 331 -3.96 6.72 24.81
N THR A 332 -2.67 7.03 24.99
CA THR A 332 -2.02 8.24 24.43
C THR A 332 -1.99 8.29 22.90
N LEU A 333 -2.21 7.15 22.22
CA LEU A 333 -2.22 7.03 20.77
C LEU A 333 -3.63 6.75 20.21
N LYS A 334 -4.67 6.92 21.04
CA LYS A 334 -6.06 6.65 20.67
C LYS A 334 -6.59 7.63 19.61
N ASP A 335 -6.13 8.87 19.64
CA ASP A 335 -6.61 9.97 18.78
C ASP A 335 -5.64 10.31 17.63
N LEU A 336 -4.60 9.52 17.44
CA LEU A 336 -3.70 9.59 16.28
C LEU A 336 -4.31 8.78 15.11
#